data_1a9952b8d56d80c6fe0ca21aaa50e76c
#
_entry.id   1a9952b8d56d80c6fe0ca21aaa50e76c
#
_cell.length_a   1.000
_cell.length_b   1.000
_cell.length_c   1.000
_cell.angle_alpha   90.00
_cell.angle_beta   90.00
_cell.angle_gamma   90.00
#
_symmetry.space_group_name_H-M   'P 1'
#
loop_
_entity.id
_entity.type
_entity.pdbx_description
1 polymer ?
#
loop_
_entity_poly.entity_id
_entity_poly.type
_entity_poly.pdbx_seq_one_letter_code
_entity_poly.pdbx_strand_id
1 'polypeptide(L)'
;DKTIAKTNTAEYLADDIPFLSTLDYNFRRTVPFIDINVYVYAEKKPDRFIMIEMKKYFSGQEISPGLTLKEIRINSLVVEYKGRTFQIKRN
;
A
#
# COMPACT_ATOMS: atom_id res chain seq x y z
N ASP A 1 -24.06 -0.32 -19.18
CA ASP A 1 -24.34 -1.67 -18.85
C ASP A 1 -23.07 -2.51 -18.82
N LYS A 2 -22.99 -3.56 -19.53
CA LYS A 2 -21.82 -4.42 -19.43
C LYS A 2 -20.55 -3.74 -19.85
N THR A 3 -20.62 -2.90 -20.86
CA THR A 3 -19.42 -2.19 -21.31
C THR A 3 -18.91 -1.28 -20.22
N ILE A 4 -19.82 -0.57 -19.61
CA ILE A 4 -19.44 0.33 -18.53
C ILE A 4 -18.84 -0.47 -17.38
N ALA A 5 -19.46 -1.57 -17.06
CA ALA A 5 -18.95 -2.41 -15.98
C ALA A 5 -17.54 -2.89 -16.30
N LYS A 6 -17.29 -3.27 -17.54
CA LYS A 6 -15.96 -3.71 -17.90
C LYS A 6 -14.95 -2.61 -17.81
N THR A 7 -15.33 -1.43 -18.29
CA THR A 7 -14.41 -0.29 -18.23
C THR A 7 -14.02 0.01 -16.81
N ASN A 8 -14.98 -0.06 -15.90
CA ASN A 8 -14.71 0.27 -14.51
C ASN A 8 -14.15 -0.88 -13.71
N THR A 9 -14.21 -2.08 -14.25
CA THR A 9 -13.81 -3.26 -13.50
C THR A 9 -12.36 -3.18 -13.02
N ALA A 10 -11.46 -2.79 -13.92
CA ALA A 10 -10.05 -2.74 -13.54
C ALA A 10 -9.82 -1.73 -12.42
N GLU A 11 -10.43 -0.56 -12.55
CA GLU A 11 -10.30 0.45 -11.51
C GLU A 11 -10.96 0.00 -10.22
N TYR A 12 -12.12 -0.62 -10.36
CA TYR A 12 -12.84 -1.11 -9.20
C TYR A 12 -12.01 -2.14 -8.44
N LEU A 13 -11.41 -3.06 -9.17
CA LEU A 13 -10.58 -4.08 -8.52
C LEU A 13 -9.36 -3.47 -7.86
N ALA A 14 -8.79 -2.44 -8.51
CA ALA A 14 -7.65 -1.75 -7.90
C ALA A 14 -8.05 -1.07 -6.61
N ASP A 15 -9.29 -0.56 -6.55
CA ASP A 15 -9.78 0.11 -5.37
C ASP A 15 -10.29 -0.86 -4.32
N ASP A 16 -10.40 -2.13 -4.67
CA ASP A 16 -10.96 -3.15 -3.79
C ASP A 16 -9.90 -3.84 -2.95
N ILE A 17 -8.73 -3.22 -2.84
CA ILE A 17 -7.66 -3.77 -2.00
C ILE A 17 -8.03 -3.53 -0.54
N PRO A 18 -8.09 -4.60 0.26
CA PRO A 18 -8.54 -4.44 1.65
C PRO A 18 -7.51 -3.70 2.49
N PHE A 19 -7.99 -3.04 3.54
CA PHE A 19 -7.12 -2.42 4.51
C PHE A 19 -6.66 -3.45 5.53
N LEU A 20 -5.45 -3.28 6.02
CA LEU A 20 -4.89 -4.19 7.02
C LEU A 20 -5.84 -4.38 8.20
N SER A 21 -6.48 -3.30 8.61
CA SER A 21 -7.36 -3.35 9.78
C SER A 21 -8.56 -4.28 9.59
N THR A 22 -8.88 -4.64 8.34
CA THR A 22 -10.02 -5.53 8.07
C THR A 22 -9.60 -6.98 7.91
N LEU A 23 -8.31 -7.28 7.92
CA LEU A 23 -7.83 -8.64 7.77
C LEU A 23 -7.88 -9.35 9.11
N ASP A 24 -7.83 -10.69 9.07
CA ASP A 24 -7.95 -11.45 10.30
C ASP A 24 -6.78 -11.18 11.25
N TYR A 25 -7.08 -11.31 12.54
CA TYR A 25 -6.10 -10.95 13.57
C TYR A 25 -4.82 -11.74 13.45
N ASN A 26 -4.92 -13.03 13.16
CA ASN A 26 -3.73 -13.86 13.10
C ASN A 26 -2.76 -13.41 12.02
N PHE A 27 -3.29 -12.91 10.90
CA PHE A 27 -2.42 -12.37 9.86
C PHE A 27 -1.88 -11.00 10.25
N ARG A 28 -2.74 -10.14 10.78
CA ARG A 28 -2.32 -8.77 11.12
C ARG A 28 -1.16 -8.75 12.10
N ARG A 29 -1.17 -9.64 13.06
CA ARG A 29 -0.12 -9.66 14.08
C ARG A 29 1.24 -10.09 13.53
N THR A 30 1.29 -10.66 12.32
CA THR A 30 2.56 -11.06 11.73
C THR A 30 3.18 -9.94 10.90
N VAL A 31 2.42 -8.91 10.57
CA VAL A 31 2.92 -7.82 9.73
C VAL A 31 3.85 -6.95 10.54
N PRO A 32 5.07 -6.67 10.02
CA PRO A 32 6.01 -5.82 10.76
C PRO A 32 5.44 -4.44 10.99
N PHE A 33 5.71 -3.88 12.16
CA PHE A 33 5.35 -2.50 12.44
C PHE A 33 6.27 -1.57 11.64
N ILE A 34 5.70 -0.54 11.04
CA ILE A 34 6.45 0.43 10.27
C ILE A 34 6.19 1.80 10.84
N ASP A 35 7.28 2.47 11.24
CA ASP A 35 7.19 3.81 11.81
C ASP A 35 7.57 4.81 10.72
N ILE A 36 6.57 5.33 10.01
CA ILE A 36 6.81 6.24 8.90
C ILE A 36 7.03 7.65 9.45
N ASN A 37 8.20 8.20 9.17
CA ASN A 37 8.57 9.52 9.64
C ASN A 37 8.12 10.61 8.67
N VAL A 38 8.15 10.32 7.37
CA VAL A 38 7.79 11.28 6.34
C VAL A 38 6.97 10.56 5.28
N TYR A 39 5.91 11.21 4.82
CA TYR A 39 5.01 10.63 3.84
C TYR A 39 4.79 11.68 2.77
N VAL A 40 5.33 11.46 1.57
CA VAL A 40 5.22 12.43 0.49
C VAL A 40 4.41 11.84 -0.64
N TYR A 41 3.25 12.41 -0.86
CA TYR A 41 2.43 12.10 -2.02
C TYR A 41 2.63 13.21 -3.04
N ALA A 42 3.11 12.84 -4.21
CA ALA A 42 3.30 13.77 -5.30
C ALA A 42 2.39 13.39 -6.43
N GLU A 43 2.09 14.36 -7.30
CA GLU A 43 1.22 14.10 -8.44
C GLU A 43 1.81 13.01 -9.32
N LYS A 44 3.11 13.07 -9.57
CA LYS A 44 3.79 12.06 -10.38
C LYS A 44 4.21 10.91 -9.48
N LYS A 45 3.82 9.71 -9.87
CA LYS A 45 4.10 8.54 -9.05
C LYS A 45 5.58 8.35 -8.71
N PRO A 46 6.52 8.56 -9.64
CA PRO A 46 7.94 8.36 -9.28
C PRO A 46 8.46 9.31 -8.22
N ASP A 47 7.75 10.40 -7.98
CA ASP A 47 8.17 11.39 -6.99
C ASP A 47 7.65 11.11 -5.60
N ARG A 48 6.81 10.08 -5.44
CA ARG A 48 6.23 9.73 -4.15
C ARG A 48 7.20 8.88 -3.36
N PHE A 49 7.31 9.16 -2.08
CA PHE A 49 8.18 8.34 -1.23
C PHE A 49 7.75 8.43 0.22
N ILE A 50 8.24 7.50 1.00
CA ILE A 50 8.10 7.55 2.46
C ILE A 50 9.48 7.44 3.05
N MET A 51 9.63 7.87 4.29
CA MET A 51 10.88 7.71 5.02
C MET A 51 10.64 6.93 6.28
N ILE A 52 11.50 5.96 6.51
CA ILE A 52 11.52 5.14 7.71
C ILE A 52 12.94 5.19 8.23
N GLU A 53 13.10 5.67 9.45
CA GLU A 53 14.42 5.76 10.09
C GLU A 53 15.43 6.48 9.19
N MET A 54 15.00 7.63 8.65
CA MET A 54 15.88 8.52 7.87
C MET A 54 16.23 7.96 6.51
N LYS A 55 15.58 6.92 6.06
CA LYS A 55 15.84 6.32 4.75
C LYS A 55 14.61 6.45 3.87
N LYS A 56 14.82 6.84 2.60
CA LYS A 56 13.72 6.98 1.64
C LYS A 56 13.39 5.64 1.00
N TYR A 57 12.10 5.41 0.81
CA TYR A 57 11.61 4.23 0.09
C TYR A 57 10.61 4.65 -0.95
N PHE A 58 10.76 4.10 -2.14
CA PHE A 58 9.86 4.34 -3.27
C PHE A 58 9.08 3.08 -3.57
N SER A 59 8.04 3.20 -4.37
CA SER A 59 7.27 2.01 -4.73
C SER A 59 8.17 1.01 -5.44
N GLY A 60 7.94 -0.27 -5.15
CA GLY A 60 8.77 -1.34 -5.65
C GLY A 60 9.83 -1.81 -4.68
N GLN A 61 10.07 -1.07 -3.61
CA GLN A 61 11.14 -1.41 -2.68
C GLN A 61 10.61 -2.19 -1.48
N GLU A 62 11.47 -3.04 -0.94
CA GLU A 62 11.16 -3.76 0.29
C GLU A 62 11.44 -2.82 1.46
N ILE A 63 10.42 -2.58 2.28
CA ILE A 63 10.53 -1.61 3.38
C ILE A 63 10.72 -2.28 4.73
N SER A 64 10.59 -3.59 4.78
CA SER A 64 10.85 -4.40 5.96
C SER A 64 10.98 -5.82 5.44
N PRO A 65 11.63 -6.73 6.17
CA PRO A 65 11.82 -8.08 5.64
C PRO A 65 10.50 -8.69 5.17
N GLY A 66 10.44 -8.99 3.87
CA GLY A 66 9.27 -9.60 3.27
C GLY A 66 8.11 -8.67 2.97
N LEU A 67 8.23 -7.40 3.32
CA LEU A 67 7.15 -6.42 3.13
C LEU A 67 7.55 -5.46 2.03
N THR A 68 6.86 -5.52 0.90
CA THR A 68 7.19 -4.73 -0.27
C THR A 68 6.18 -3.60 -0.44
N LEU A 69 6.70 -2.39 -0.66
CA LEU A 69 5.87 -1.22 -0.94
C LEU A 69 5.48 -1.25 -2.40
N LYS A 70 4.18 -1.36 -2.69
CA LYS A 70 3.71 -1.46 -4.06
C LYS A 70 3.24 -0.14 -4.62
N GLU A 71 2.61 0.69 -3.81
CA GLU A 71 2.07 1.94 -4.30
C GLU A 71 1.89 2.91 -3.14
N ILE A 72 2.14 4.19 -3.39
CA ILE A 72 1.89 5.25 -2.41
C ILE A 72 0.70 6.04 -2.89
N ARG A 73 -0.39 5.99 -2.12
CA ARG A 73 -1.60 6.73 -2.41
C ARG A 73 -1.72 7.91 -1.46
N ILE A 74 -2.68 8.77 -1.71
CA ILE A 74 -2.77 9.99 -0.91
C ILE A 74 -3.08 9.69 0.55
N ASN A 75 -3.86 8.65 0.83
CA ASN A 75 -4.26 8.32 2.20
C ASN A 75 -3.88 6.93 2.65
N SER A 76 -3.12 6.21 1.84
CA SER A 76 -2.75 4.85 2.21
C SER A 76 -1.55 4.37 1.41
N LEU A 77 -0.91 3.34 1.91
CA LEU A 77 0.14 2.62 1.21
C LEU A 77 -0.41 1.26 0.80
N VAL A 78 -0.12 0.85 -0.43
CA VAL A 78 -0.41 -0.51 -0.87
C VAL A 78 0.86 -1.30 -0.71
N VAL A 79 0.78 -2.38 0.04
CA VAL A 79 1.95 -3.23 0.33
C VAL A 79 1.60 -4.69 0.07
N GLU A 80 2.63 -5.49 -0.05
CA GLU A 80 2.47 -6.94 -0.22
C GLU A 80 3.31 -7.66 0.84
N TYR A 81 2.70 -8.61 1.53
CA TYR A 81 3.35 -9.36 2.58
C TYR A 81 2.80 -10.78 2.59
N LYS A 82 3.69 -11.78 2.52
CA LYS A 82 3.29 -13.19 2.54
C LYS A 82 2.25 -13.50 1.48
N GLY A 83 2.43 -12.92 0.29
CA GLY A 83 1.55 -13.20 -0.84
C GLY A 83 0.22 -12.47 -0.79
N ARG A 84 -0.01 -11.62 0.18
CA ARG A 84 -1.26 -10.86 0.30
C ARG A 84 -0.99 -9.39 0.09
N THR A 85 -1.89 -8.74 -0.64
CA THR A 85 -1.82 -7.31 -0.92
C THR A 85 -2.88 -6.60 -0.11
N PHE A 86 -2.48 -5.55 0.59
CA PHE A 86 -3.42 -4.81 1.44
C PHE A 86 -2.95 -3.37 1.58
N GLN A 87 -3.79 -2.55 2.16
CA GLN A 87 -3.48 -1.14 2.35
C GLN A 87 -3.22 -0.85 3.81
N ILE A 88 -2.24 0.00 4.06
CA ILE A 88 -1.97 0.54 5.40
C ILE A 88 -2.37 2.00 5.36
N LYS A 89 -3.27 2.38 6.25
CA LYS A 89 -3.80 3.72 6.25
C LYS A 89 -2.76 4.73 6.71
N ARG A 90 -2.76 5.90 6.07
CA ARG A 90 -1.91 7.01 6.50
C ARG A 90 -2.47 7.59 7.79
N ASN A 91 -1.56 7.86 8.72
CA ASN A 91 -1.94 8.50 9.98
C ASN A 91 -2.00 10.00 9.84
#